data_effaed14e42b89daaaed2ff897ef30d1
#
_entry.id   effaed14e42b89daaaed2ff897ef30d1
#
_cell.length_a   1.000
_cell.length_b   1.000
_cell.length_c   1.000
_cell.angle_alpha   90.00
_cell.angle_beta   90.00
_cell.angle_gamma   90.00
#
_symmetry.space_group_name_H-M   'P 1'
#
loop_
_entity.id
_entity.type
_entity.pdbx_description
1 polymer ?
#
loop_
_entity_poly.entity_id
_entity_poly.type
_entity_poly.pdbx_seq_one_letter_code
_entity_poly.pdbx_strand_id
1 'polypeptide(L)'
;TILPTIDAGETVDMFYRLGLIHNTADLYELKADDIKGLDRMGEKSAENIITGIEQSKTVPFERVIFALGIRFVGETVAKKIAKSFGDIDELQQADLEKLISIDEIGEKIARSILLYFSNESNRELVGRLKEAGLQLYRTEEDMSGYTDKLAGQSIVISGVFTHHSRDEYKDLIEKNGGKNVGSISAKTSFILAGDNMG
;
A
#
# COMPACT_ATOMS: atom_id res chain seq x y z
N THR A 1 -6.75 4.87 -0.35
CA THR A 1 -8.05 4.49 -0.94
C THR A 1 -7.80 3.51 -2.08
N ILE A 2 -8.39 2.32 -2.04
CA ILE A 2 -8.25 1.29 -3.10
C ILE A 2 -9.09 1.69 -4.32
N LEU A 3 -10.11 2.54 -4.16
CA LEU A 3 -11.02 2.98 -5.21
C LEU A 3 -10.65 4.39 -5.68
N PRO A 4 -10.05 4.56 -6.88
CA PRO A 4 -9.50 5.86 -7.29
C PRO A 4 -10.47 6.88 -7.89
N THR A 5 -11.74 6.55 -8.12
CA THR A 5 -12.61 7.38 -8.96
C THR A 5 -14.02 7.69 -8.42
N ILE A 6 -14.30 7.34 -7.18
CA ILE A 6 -15.59 7.65 -6.54
C ILE A 6 -15.23 8.50 -5.32
N ASP A 7 -16.11 9.41 -4.95
CA ASP A 7 -16.09 9.95 -3.59
C ASP A 7 -16.38 8.77 -2.65
N ALA A 8 -15.31 7.96 -2.50
CA ALA A 8 -15.38 6.57 -2.07
C ALA A 8 -15.83 6.49 -0.61
N GLY A 9 -15.63 7.58 0.14
CA GLY A 9 -16.03 7.64 1.53
C GLY A 9 -17.55 7.61 1.67
N GLU A 10 -18.26 8.47 0.98
CA GLU A 10 -19.73 8.57 1.08
C GLU A 10 -20.42 7.33 0.51
N THR A 11 -19.93 6.79 -0.62
CA THR A 11 -20.53 5.62 -1.27
C THR A 11 -20.35 4.36 -0.45
N VAL A 12 -19.15 4.11 0.08
CA VAL A 12 -18.86 2.96 0.93
C VAL A 12 -19.64 3.04 2.25
N ASP A 13 -19.73 4.23 2.85
CA ASP A 13 -20.51 4.47 4.07
C ASP A 13 -22.01 4.20 3.83
N MET A 14 -22.54 4.63 2.69
CA MET A 14 -23.92 4.33 2.29
C MET A 14 -24.14 2.81 2.16
N PHE A 15 -23.27 2.07 1.49
CA PHE A 15 -23.39 0.61 1.35
C PHE A 15 -23.35 -0.08 2.70
N TYR A 16 -22.47 0.36 3.59
CA TYR A 16 -22.39 -0.16 4.95
C TYR A 16 -23.69 0.09 5.74
N ARG A 17 -24.21 1.32 5.70
CA ARG A 17 -25.49 1.68 6.37
C ARG A 17 -26.69 0.91 5.83
N LEU A 18 -26.70 0.60 4.54
CA LEU A 18 -27.74 -0.18 3.91
C LEU A 18 -27.58 -1.70 4.11
N GLY A 19 -26.51 -2.14 4.77
CA GLY A 19 -26.22 -3.53 5.01
C GLY A 19 -25.80 -4.33 3.77
N LEU A 20 -25.42 -3.64 2.68
CA LEU A 20 -24.91 -4.27 1.46
C LEU A 20 -23.49 -4.81 1.64
N ILE A 21 -22.72 -4.18 2.52
CA ILE A 21 -21.37 -4.59 2.89
C ILE A 21 -21.18 -4.50 4.39
N HIS A 22 -20.37 -5.38 4.96
CA HIS A 22 -19.97 -5.39 6.37
C HIS A 22 -18.46 -5.26 6.52
N ASN A 23 -17.72 -5.59 5.48
CA ASN A 23 -16.25 -5.44 5.41
C ASN A 23 -15.81 -5.17 3.96
N THR A 24 -14.52 -4.95 3.78
CA THR A 24 -13.94 -4.58 2.47
C THR A 24 -14.07 -5.70 1.42
N ALA A 25 -14.08 -6.98 1.82
CA ALA A 25 -14.20 -8.08 0.87
C ALA A 25 -15.59 -8.14 0.24
N ASP A 26 -16.65 -7.73 0.96
CA ASP A 26 -18.02 -7.71 0.46
C ASP A 26 -18.18 -6.78 -0.76
N LEU A 27 -17.30 -5.75 -0.90
CA LEU A 27 -17.30 -4.89 -2.09
C LEU A 27 -17.09 -5.67 -3.39
N TYR A 28 -16.30 -6.73 -3.35
CA TYR A 28 -15.97 -7.54 -4.51
C TYR A 28 -17.04 -8.57 -4.87
N GLU A 29 -18.05 -8.73 -4.04
CA GLU A 29 -19.22 -9.58 -4.26
C GLU A 29 -20.42 -8.78 -4.80
N LEU A 30 -20.38 -7.43 -4.76
CA LEU A 30 -21.45 -6.57 -5.24
C LEU A 30 -21.64 -6.69 -6.75
N LYS A 31 -22.91 -6.68 -7.15
CA LYS A 31 -23.35 -6.63 -8.57
C LYS A 31 -24.00 -5.29 -8.86
N ALA A 32 -23.99 -4.91 -10.13
CA ALA A 32 -24.66 -3.67 -10.56
C ALA A 32 -26.14 -3.65 -10.15
N ASP A 33 -26.82 -4.80 -10.15
CA ASP A 33 -28.21 -4.93 -9.74
C ASP A 33 -28.45 -4.64 -8.25
N ASP A 34 -27.46 -4.83 -7.40
CA ASP A 34 -27.55 -4.54 -5.96
C ASP A 34 -27.48 -3.02 -5.70
N ILE A 35 -26.88 -2.29 -6.63
CA ILE A 35 -26.59 -0.85 -6.51
C ILE A 35 -27.62 -0.01 -7.27
N LYS A 36 -28.03 -0.48 -8.45
CA LYS A 36 -29.03 0.24 -9.26
C LYS A 36 -30.36 0.26 -8.51
N GLY A 37 -30.93 1.45 -8.39
CA GLY A 37 -32.19 1.63 -7.66
C GLY A 37 -32.00 2.14 -6.22
N LEU A 38 -30.78 2.23 -5.73
CA LEU A 38 -30.49 2.99 -4.52
C LEU A 38 -30.68 4.50 -4.78
N ASP A 39 -30.95 5.25 -3.71
CA ASP A 39 -31.14 6.69 -3.82
C ASP A 39 -29.95 7.35 -4.53
N ARG A 40 -30.22 8.11 -5.59
CA ARG A 40 -29.24 8.79 -6.47
C ARG A 40 -28.31 7.86 -7.26
N MET A 41 -28.58 6.55 -7.30
CA MET A 41 -27.78 5.56 -8.04
C MET A 41 -28.57 5.03 -9.24
N GLY A 42 -28.27 5.57 -10.43
CA GLY A 42 -28.76 5.08 -11.69
C GLY A 42 -27.89 3.97 -12.26
N GLU A 43 -28.31 3.35 -13.37
CA GLU A 43 -27.61 2.28 -14.04
C GLU A 43 -26.14 2.60 -14.35
N LYS A 44 -25.90 3.80 -14.92
CA LYS A 44 -24.53 4.26 -15.24
C LYS A 44 -23.65 4.43 -14.00
N SER A 45 -24.22 4.88 -12.89
CA SER A 45 -23.48 5.03 -11.62
C SER A 45 -23.12 3.65 -11.06
N ALA A 46 -24.05 2.70 -11.10
CA ALA A 46 -23.80 1.33 -10.68
C ALA A 46 -22.71 0.65 -11.51
N GLU A 47 -22.76 0.78 -12.84
CA GLU A 47 -21.73 0.27 -13.74
C GLU A 47 -20.35 0.87 -13.47
N ASN A 48 -20.27 2.19 -13.24
CA ASN A 48 -19.03 2.88 -12.92
C ASN A 48 -18.44 2.38 -11.59
N ILE A 49 -19.27 2.13 -10.58
CA ILE A 49 -18.84 1.59 -9.28
C ILE A 49 -18.26 0.18 -9.47
N ILE A 50 -18.97 -0.70 -10.16
CA ILE A 50 -18.49 -2.06 -10.41
C ILE A 50 -17.19 -2.04 -11.22
N THR A 51 -17.09 -1.17 -12.24
CA THR A 51 -15.85 -0.98 -13.00
C THR A 51 -14.71 -0.52 -12.10
N GLY A 52 -14.95 0.42 -11.19
CA GLY A 52 -13.96 0.89 -10.22
C GLY A 52 -13.51 -0.21 -9.25
N ILE A 53 -14.45 -1.05 -8.80
CA ILE A 53 -14.14 -2.22 -7.96
C ILE A 53 -13.25 -3.21 -8.73
N GLU A 54 -13.58 -3.53 -9.98
CA GLU A 54 -12.77 -4.42 -10.81
C GLU A 54 -11.36 -3.84 -11.06
N GLN A 55 -11.25 -2.54 -11.37
CA GLN A 55 -9.96 -1.88 -11.53
C GLN A 55 -9.12 -1.89 -10.25
N SER A 56 -9.75 -1.88 -9.08
CA SER A 56 -9.03 -1.93 -7.80
C SER A 56 -8.32 -3.26 -7.54
N LYS A 57 -8.68 -4.33 -8.26
CA LYS A 57 -8.00 -5.63 -8.14
C LYS A 57 -6.55 -5.60 -8.64
N THR A 58 -6.21 -4.65 -9.51
CA THR A 58 -4.88 -4.49 -10.10
C THR A 58 -4.00 -3.45 -9.40
N VAL A 59 -4.46 -2.92 -8.26
CA VAL A 59 -3.60 -1.99 -7.50
C VAL A 59 -2.37 -2.74 -6.94
N PRO A 60 -1.19 -2.09 -6.88
CA PRO A 60 0.03 -2.72 -6.40
C PRO A 60 -0.10 -3.30 -4.99
N PHE A 61 0.63 -4.37 -4.71
CA PHE A 61 0.60 -5.09 -3.44
C PHE A 61 0.80 -4.19 -2.21
N GLU A 62 1.70 -3.20 -2.29
CA GLU A 62 1.92 -2.21 -1.23
C GLU A 62 0.67 -1.41 -0.87
N ARG A 63 -0.17 -1.09 -1.88
CA ARG A 63 -1.42 -0.37 -1.68
C ARG A 63 -2.45 -1.25 -0.98
N VAL A 64 -2.46 -2.54 -1.29
CA VAL A 64 -3.34 -3.49 -0.60
C VAL A 64 -2.92 -3.64 0.86
N ILE A 65 -1.62 -3.81 1.14
CA ILE A 65 -1.09 -3.88 2.52
C ILE A 65 -1.49 -2.63 3.32
N PHE A 66 -1.32 -1.44 2.74
CA PHE A 66 -1.73 -0.19 3.38
C PHE A 66 -3.24 -0.17 3.67
N ALA A 67 -4.06 -0.62 2.72
CA ALA A 67 -5.51 -0.64 2.82
C ALA A 67 -6.06 -1.65 3.84
N LEU A 68 -5.29 -2.67 4.23
CA LEU A 68 -5.66 -3.59 5.32
C LEU A 68 -5.79 -2.86 6.68
N GLY A 69 -5.28 -1.63 6.79
CA GLY A 69 -5.43 -0.82 8.00
C GLY A 69 -4.68 -1.36 9.21
N ILE A 70 -3.59 -2.10 9.00
CA ILE A 70 -2.77 -2.62 10.10
C ILE A 70 -2.22 -1.45 10.90
N ARG A 71 -2.44 -1.45 12.19
CA ARG A 71 -2.01 -0.34 13.06
C ARG A 71 -0.51 -0.09 12.94
N PHE A 72 -0.11 1.17 12.81
CA PHE A 72 1.25 1.67 12.60
C PHE A 72 1.86 1.33 11.22
N VAL A 73 1.14 0.67 10.34
CA VAL A 73 1.57 0.43 8.95
C VAL A 73 1.02 1.56 8.08
N GLY A 74 1.84 2.57 7.83
CA GLY A 74 1.57 3.63 6.86
C GLY A 74 2.09 3.25 5.46
N GLU A 75 1.94 4.14 4.49
CA GLU A 75 2.37 3.90 3.10
C GLU A 75 3.85 3.50 2.99
N THR A 76 4.74 4.19 3.71
CA THR A 76 6.18 3.89 3.70
C THR A 76 6.48 2.48 4.21
N VAL A 77 5.86 2.10 5.33
CA VAL A 77 6.03 0.77 5.92
C VAL A 77 5.43 -0.30 5.01
N ALA A 78 4.25 -0.05 4.42
CA ALA A 78 3.62 -0.96 3.46
C ALA A 78 4.51 -1.23 2.23
N LYS A 79 5.16 -0.19 1.67
CA LYS A 79 6.14 -0.34 0.58
C LYS A 79 7.31 -1.24 0.99
N LYS A 80 7.85 -1.06 2.20
CA LYS A 80 8.96 -1.88 2.70
C LYS A 80 8.55 -3.33 2.93
N ILE A 81 7.36 -3.57 3.44
CA ILE A 81 6.79 -4.91 3.59
C ILE A 81 6.64 -5.55 2.20
N ALA A 82 6.00 -4.87 1.24
CA ALA A 82 5.82 -5.38 -0.11
C ALA A 82 7.14 -5.67 -0.83
N LYS A 83 8.20 -4.91 -0.54
CA LYS A 83 9.55 -5.17 -1.07
C LYS A 83 10.19 -6.40 -0.43
N SER A 84 9.92 -6.67 0.85
CA SER A 84 10.59 -7.72 1.63
C SER A 84 9.89 -9.08 1.52
N PHE A 85 8.60 -9.10 1.18
CA PHE A 85 7.81 -10.32 1.03
C PHE A 85 7.31 -10.47 -0.40
N GLY A 86 7.33 -11.70 -0.93
CA GLY A 86 6.85 -11.99 -2.28
C GLY A 86 5.33 -11.91 -2.40
N ASP A 87 4.62 -12.29 -1.35
CA ASP A 87 3.17 -12.32 -1.29
C ASP A 87 2.64 -12.18 0.15
N ILE A 88 1.30 -12.15 0.27
CA ILE A 88 0.63 -12.02 1.55
C ILE A 88 0.77 -13.27 2.43
N ASP A 89 0.93 -14.45 1.83
CA ASP A 89 1.05 -15.69 2.59
C ASP A 89 2.41 -15.75 3.28
N GLU A 90 3.48 -15.31 2.61
CA GLU A 90 4.81 -15.14 3.21
C GLU A 90 4.77 -14.13 4.37
N LEU A 91 4.07 -13.01 4.20
CA LEU A 91 3.89 -12.02 5.26
C LEU A 91 3.12 -12.60 6.46
N GLN A 92 2.07 -13.39 6.23
CA GLN A 92 1.29 -14.02 7.30
C GLN A 92 2.10 -15.04 8.12
N GLN A 93 3.10 -15.66 7.50
CA GLN A 93 3.97 -16.66 8.11
C GLN A 93 5.24 -16.06 8.74
N ALA A 94 5.46 -14.76 8.58
CA ALA A 94 6.63 -14.08 9.11
C ALA A 94 6.64 -14.11 10.65
N ASP A 95 7.81 -14.32 11.21
CA ASP A 95 8.05 -14.19 12.64
C ASP A 95 8.53 -12.78 13.03
N LEU A 96 8.69 -12.54 14.32
CA LEU A 96 9.12 -11.26 14.86
C LEU A 96 10.50 -10.86 14.34
N GLU A 97 11.44 -11.80 14.27
CA GLU A 97 12.81 -11.54 13.86
C GLU A 97 12.89 -11.11 12.39
N LYS A 98 12.17 -11.82 11.52
CA LYS A 98 12.06 -11.49 10.10
C LYS A 98 11.48 -10.07 9.90
N LEU A 99 10.42 -9.73 10.63
CA LEU A 99 9.80 -8.41 10.53
C LEU A 99 10.73 -7.29 11.02
N ILE A 100 11.42 -7.48 12.14
CA ILE A 100 12.35 -6.47 12.69
C ILE A 100 13.59 -6.32 11.80
N SER A 101 13.98 -7.33 11.04
CA SER A 101 15.11 -7.25 10.10
C SER A 101 14.87 -6.26 8.95
N ILE A 102 13.62 -5.87 8.72
CA ILE A 102 13.25 -4.89 7.69
C ILE A 102 13.51 -3.47 8.22
N ASP A 103 14.22 -2.67 7.43
CA ASP A 103 14.52 -1.28 7.80
C ASP A 103 13.24 -0.48 8.12
N GLU A 104 13.30 0.33 9.17
CA GLU A 104 12.17 1.12 9.73
C GLU A 104 11.04 0.29 10.38
N ILE A 105 11.10 -1.04 10.38
CA ILE A 105 10.15 -1.86 11.12
C ILE A 105 10.72 -2.21 12.49
N GLY A 106 10.37 -1.40 13.49
CA GLY A 106 10.69 -1.68 14.88
C GLY A 106 9.73 -2.69 15.51
N GLU A 107 10.06 -3.13 16.71
CA GLU A 107 9.29 -4.14 17.46
C GLU A 107 7.81 -3.81 17.59
N LYS A 108 7.46 -2.52 17.77
CA LYS A 108 6.07 -2.07 17.88
C LYS A 108 5.25 -2.32 16.61
N ILE A 109 5.82 -2.05 15.45
CA ILE A 109 5.19 -2.28 14.15
C ILE A 109 5.10 -3.78 13.88
N ALA A 110 6.20 -4.51 14.11
CA ALA A 110 6.26 -5.95 13.92
C ALA A 110 5.20 -6.69 14.76
N ARG A 111 5.09 -6.35 16.04
CA ARG A 111 4.05 -6.92 16.93
C ARG A 111 2.62 -6.58 16.46
N SER A 112 2.41 -5.39 15.91
CA SER A 112 1.10 -5.00 15.36
C SER A 112 0.74 -5.83 14.12
N ILE A 113 1.70 -6.14 13.26
CA ILE A 113 1.51 -7.03 12.10
C ILE A 113 1.16 -8.43 12.56
N LEU A 114 1.94 -8.99 13.50
CA LEU A 114 1.67 -10.32 14.07
C LEU A 114 0.29 -10.40 14.73
N LEU A 115 -0.09 -9.37 15.49
CA LEU A 115 -1.40 -9.30 16.12
C LEU A 115 -2.54 -9.25 15.09
N TYR A 116 -2.35 -8.50 13.99
CA TYR A 116 -3.33 -8.43 12.91
C TYR A 116 -3.59 -9.82 12.32
N PHE A 117 -2.55 -10.56 11.97
CA PHE A 117 -2.67 -11.89 11.38
C PHE A 117 -2.93 -13.02 12.38
N SER A 118 -2.81 -12.78 13.70
CA SER A 118 -3.28 -13.73 14.71
C SER A 118 -4.82 -13.76 14.83
N ASN A 119 -5.49 -12.70 14.39
CA ASN A 119 -6.94 -12.62 14.38
C ASN A 119 -7.52 -13.40 13.19
N GLU A 120 -8.39 -14.37 13.48
CA GLU A 120 -9.01 -15.24 12.49
C GLU A 120 -9.85 -14.45 11.47
N SER A 121 -10.65 -13.48 11.94
CA SER A 121 -11.46 -12.63 11.05
C SER A 121 -10.62 -11.84 10.04
N ASN A 122 -9.41 -11.40 10.44
CA ASN A 122 -8.49 -10.71 9.52
C ASN A 122 -7.90 -11.68 8.48
N ARG A 123 -7.59 -12.92 8.89
CA ARG A 123 -7.13 -13.95 7.94
C ARG A 123 -8.23 -14.34 6.96
N GLU A 124 -9.46 -14.50 7.43
CA GLU A 124 -10.63 -14.75 6.57
C GLU A 124 -10.83 -13.59 5.58
N LEU A 125 -10.76 -12.35 6.04
CA LEU A 125 -10.85 -11.17 5.18
C LEU A 125 -9.78 -11.21 4.07
N VAL A 126 -8.53 -11.46 4.42
CA VAL A 126 -7.43 -11.56 3.45
C VAL A 126 -7.65 -12.74 2.49
N GLY A 127 -8.13 -13.88 2.97
CA GLY A 127 -8.49 -15.03 2.13
C GLY A 127 -9.56 -14.67 1.09
N ARG A 128 -10.63 -14.00 1.49
CA ARG A 128 -11.69 -13.53 0.59
C ARG A 128 -11.19 -12.50 -0.42
N LEU A 129 -10.30 -11.58 -0.02
CA LEU A 129 -9.67 -10.63 -0.95
C LEU A 129 -8.80 -11.36 -1.99
N LYS A 130 -8.11 -12.43 -1.58
CA LYS A 130 -7.34 -13.29 -2.47
C LYS A 130 -8.23 -14.03 -3.48
N GLU A 131 -9.34 -14.60 -3.01
CA GLU A 131 -10.33 -15.28 -3.86
C GLU A 131 -11.00 -14.30 -4.83
N ALA A 132 -11.23 -13.05 -4.43
CA ALA A 132 -11.75 -11.99 -5.28
C ALA A 132 -10.75 -11.55 -6.38
N GLY A 133 -9.49 -11.99 -6.31
CA GLY A 133 -8.47 -11.74 -7.33
C GLY A 133 -7.68 -10.44 -7.12
N LEU A 134 -7.62 -9.90 -5.90
CA LEU A 134 -6.73 -8.77 -5.62
C LEU A 134 -5.26 -9.18 -5.76
N GLN A 135 -4.45 -8.21 -6.18
CA GLN A 135 -3.00 -8.39 -6.26
C GLN A 135 -2.37 -8.41 -4.86
N LEU A 136 -2.37 -9.59 -4.24
CA LEU A 136 -1.77 -9.85 -2.93
C LEU A 136 -0.36 -10.42 -3.04
N TYR A 137 0.32 -10.11 -4.11
CA TYR A 137 1.68 -10.53 -4.42
C TYR A 137 2.42 -9.44 -5.20
N ARG A 138 3.73 -9.50 -5.14
CA ARG A 138 4.62 -8.62 -5.88
C ARG A 138 4.81 -9.16 -7.30
N THR A 139 4.56 -8.30 -8.29
CA THR A 139 4.80 -8.66 -9.70
C THR A 139 6.26 -8.40 -10.10
N GLU A 140 6.67 -8.97 -11.24
CA GLU A 140 7.98 -8.65 -11.85
C GLU A 140 8.07 -7.17 -12.24
N GLU A 141 6.95 -6.54 -12.63
CA GLU A 141 6.87 -5.11 -12.94
C GLU A 141 7.10 -4.26 -11.69
N ASP A 142 6.58 -4.66 -10.54
CA ASP A 142 6.84 -4.00 -9.27
C ASP A 142 8.33 -4.03 -8.90
N MET A 143 9.06 -5.05 -9.39
CA MET A 143 10.51 -5.18 -9.24
C MET A 143 11.29 -4.57 -10.41
N SER A 144 10.63 -4.27 -11.54
CA SER A 144 11.27 -3.64 -12.68
C SER A 144 11.70 -2.22 -12.29
N GLY A 145 12.98 -1.94 -12.43
CA GLY A 145 13.57 -0.67 -12.01
C GLY A 145 14.15 -0.67 -10.59
N TYR A 146 14.00 -1.75 -9.80
CA TYR A 146 14.78 -1.91 -8.58
C TYR A 146 16.19 -2.38 -8.92
N THR A 147 17.17 -1.69 -8.40
CA THR A 147 18.59 -2.04 -8.53
C THR A 147 19.29 -1.84 -7.21
N ASP A 148 20.46 -2.44 -7.04
CA ASP A 148 21.31 -2.24 -5.86
C ASP A 148 22.43 -1.21 -6.08
N LYS A 149 22.29 -0.35 -7.12
CA LYS A 149 23.31 0.64 -7.46
C LYS A 149 23.67 1.59 -6.32
N LEU A 150 22.74 1.86 -5.43
CA LEU A 150 22.90 2.72 -4.27
C LEU A 150 22.89 1.94 -2.95
N ALA A 151 23.06 0.61 -3.00
CA ALA A 151 23.07 -0.22 -1.81
C ALA A 151 24.12 0.25 -0.80
N GLY A 152 23.70 0.40 0.46
CA GLY A 152 24.55 0.90 1.55
C GLY A 152 24.80 2.41 1.54
N GLN A 153 24.24 3.17 0.59
CA GLN A 153 24.38 4.62 0.51
C GLN A 153 23.27 5.33 1.28
N SER A 154 23.66 6.30 2.12
CA SER A 154 22.73 7.19 2.82
C SER A 154 22.74 8.55 2.14
N ILE A 155 21.60 8.99 1.63
CA ILE A 155 21.49 10.17 0.76
C ILE A 155 20.54 11.18 1.39
N VAL A 156 20.98 12.43 1.50
CA VAL A 156 20.17 13.58 1.90
C VAL A 156 19.69 14.28 0.63
N ILE A 157 18.41 14.63 0.57
CA ILE A 157 17.82 15.43 -0.50
C ILE A 157 17.62 16.85 0.04
N SER A 158 18.25 17.85 -0.57
CA SER A 158 18.16 19.25 -0.15
C SER A 158 17.97 20.18 -1.34
N GLY A 159 17.15 21.22 -1.13
CA GLY A 159 16.86 22.22 -2.15
C GLY A 159 15.56 21.98 -2.92
N VAL A 160 15.37 22.78 -3.99
CA VAL A 160 14.23 22.74 -4.92
C VAL A 160 14.68 22.11 -6.23
N PHE A 161 13.87 21.26 -6.79
CA PHE A 161 14.20 20.53 -8.01
C PHE A 161 13.22 20.88 -9.15
N THR A 162 13.71 20.93 -10.36
CA THR A 162 12.93 21.31 -11.55
C THR A 162 12.40 20.10 -12.33
N HIS A 163 13.09 18.95 -12.27
CA HIS A 163 12.76 17.78 -13.09
C HIS A 163 11.91 16.75 -12.35
N HIS A 164 12.15 16.53 -11.06
CA HIS A 164 11.41 15.62 -10.20
C HIS A 164 11.11 16.30 -8.88
N SER A 165 10.00 15.94 -8.27
CA SER A 165 9.69 16.32 -6.89
C SER A 165 10.67 15.65 -5.91
N ARG A 166 10.71 16.16 -4.69
CA ARG A 166 11.51 15.56 -3.61
C ARG A 166 11.10 14.12 -3.32
N ASP A 167 9.81 13.83 -3.40
CA ASP A 167 9.28 12.48 -3.15
C ASP A 167 9.63 11.52 -4.30
N GLU A 168 9.62 11.98 -5.56
CA GLU A 168 10.09 11.17 -6.69
C GLU A 168 11.57 10.84 -6.59
N TYR A 169 12.43 11.77 -6.16
CA TYR A 169 13.85 11.48 -5.91
C TYR A 169 14.03 10.49 -4.75
N LYS A 170 13.22 10.60 -3.71
CA LYS A 170 13.22 9.65 -2.61
C LYS A 170 12.87 8.24 -3.11
N ASP A 171 11.81 8.11 -3.90
CA ASP A 171 11.42 6.83 -4.51
C ASP A 171 12.53 6.28 -5.43
N LEU A 172 13.20 7.12 -6.21
CA LEU A 172 14.33 6.73 -7.06
C LEU A 172 15.52 6.21 -6.25
N ILE A 173 15.86 6.87 -5.15
CA ILE A 173 16.92 6.43 -4.23
C ILE A 173 16.58 5.05 -3.65
N GLU A 174 15.37 4.88 -3.15
CA GLU A 174 14.90 3.65 -2.55
C GLU A 174 14.81 2.51 -3.57
N LYS A 175 14.33 2.79 -4.80
CA LYS A 175 14.32 1.82 -5.91
C LYS A 175 15.72 1.34 -6.30
N ASN A 176 16.73 2.17 -6.10
CA ASN A 176 18.11 1.80 -6.38
C ASN A 176 18.88 1.25 -5.15
N GLY A 177 18.18 0.87 -4.08
CA GLY A 177 18.76 0.26 -2.89
C GLY A 177 19.41 1.25 -1.91
N GLY A 178 19.30 2.55 -2.16
CA GLY A 178 19.79 3.61 -1.28
C GLY A 178 18.83 3.92 -0.14
N LYS A 179 19.31 4.62 0.87
CA LYS A 179 18.54 5.12 2.01
C LYS A 179 18.43 6.63 1.95
N ASN A 180 17.19 7.17 1.92
CA ASN A 180 16.99 8.59 2.12
C ASN A 180 17.03 8.92 3.62
N VAL A 181 17.84 9.91 4.01
CA VAL A 181 17.99 10.38 5.40
C VAL A 181 17.66 11.86 5.49
N GLY A 182 17.00 12.26 6.58
CA GLY A 182 16.48 13.61 6.73
C GLY A 182 17.53 14.68 7.12
N SER A 183 18.72 14.27 7.56
CA SER A 183 19.76 15.19 8.01
C SER A 183 21.16 14.67 7.67
N ILE A 184 22.07 15.59 7.49
CA ILE A 184 23.49 15.28 7.24
C ILE A 184 24.14 14.76 8.53
N SER A 185 24.86 13.67 8.42
CA SER A 185 25.63 13.07 9.51
C SER A 185 26.92 12.45 8.96
N ALA A 186 27.79 11.97 9.86
CA ALA A 186 29.01 11.26 9.46
C ALA A 186 28.74 9.97 8.61
N LYS A 187 27.51 9.50 8.61
CA LYS A 187 27.06 8.34 7.81
C LYS A 187 26.45 8.73 6.46
N THR A 188 26.32 10.02 6.14
CA THR A 188 25.78 10.50 4.88
C THR A 188 26.78 10.26 3.76
N SER A 189 26.39 9.49 2.74
CA SER A 189 27.23 9.18 1.59
C SER A 189 27.20 10.30 0.55
N PHE A 190 26.00 10.83 0.25
CA PHE A 190 25.78 11.87 -0.74
C PHE A 190 24.73 12.88 -0.28
N ILE A 191 24.82 14.07 -0.86
CA ILE A 191 23.77 15.07 -0.81
C ILE A 191 23.29 15.27 -2.25
N LEU A 192 22.02 14.95 -2.50
CA LEU A 192 21.36 15.33 -3.75
C LEU A 192 20.87 16.77 -3.60
N ALA A 193 21.54 17.65 -4.29
CA ALA A 193 21.39 19.09 -4.17
C ALA A 193 20.56 19.65 -5.32
N GLY A 194 19.48 20.34 -5.00
CA GLY A 194 18.75 21.21 -5.94
C GLY A 194 19.11 22.68 -5.75
N ASP A 195 18.35 23.58 -6.37
CA ASP A 195 18.47 25.02 -6.21
C ASP A 195 18.03 25.44 -4.79
N ASN A 196 18.56 26.58 -4.30
CA ASN A 196 18.20 27.15 -3.00
C ASN A 196 18.36 26.15 -1.82
N MET A 197 19.51 25.52 -1.73
CA MET A 197 19.88 24.73 -0.54
C MET A 197 19.98 25.64 0.67
N GLY A 198 19.36 25.23 1.78
CA GLY A 198 19.53 25.87 3.09
C GLY A 198 20.79 25.44 3.78
#